data_e1a49307124c67189ff16663c75e1c4b
#
_entry.id   e1a49307124c67189ff16663c75e1c4b
#
_cell.length_a   1.000
_cell.length_b   1.000
_cell.length_c   1.000
_cell.angle_alpha   90.00
_cell.angle_beta   90.00
_cell.angle_gamma   90.00
#
_symmetry.space_group_name_H-M   'P 1'
#
loop_
_entity.id
_entity.type
_entity.pdbx_description
1 polymer ?
#
loop_
_entity_poly.entity_id
_entity_poly.type
_entity_poly.pdbx_seq_one_letter_code
_entity_poly.pdbx_strand_id
1 'polypeptide(L)'
;MINVNINLTKLITNLTDEIKIDDEVTIDDKLLEEAINMGLPKCYMSLHTLLCEYFVRVNEFYLVKKYISKKYYSESINFIKNNLGFIYIENLINVLETTRTFYNTYEEVLQYELLPCLEKISERIKLTNQKN
;
A
#
# COMPACT_ATOMS: atom_id res chain seq x y z
N MET A 1 -1.00 17.59 13.03
CA MET A 1 -0.82 16.75 11.85
C MET A 1 -0.17 15.42 12.17
N ILE A 2 0.78 15.40 13.08
CA ILE A 2 1.44 14.14 13.50
C ILE A 2 0.42 13.18 14.14
N ASN A 3 -0.52 13.70 14.92
CA ASN A 3 -1.54 12.87 15.58
C ASN A 3 -2.48 12.17 14.59
N VAL A 4 -2.73 12.80 13.44
CA VAL A 4 -3.60 12.21 12.41
C VAL A 4 -2.93 10.97 11.81
N ASN A 5 -1.62 11.04 11.54
CA ASN A 5 -0.89 9.90 10.97
C ASN A 5 -0.82 8.72 11.94
N ILE A 6 -0.63 8.98 13.23
CA ILE A 6 -0.60 7.94 14.26
C ILE A 6 -1.97 7.25 14.35
N ASN A 7 -3.06 8.03 14.35
CA ASN A 7 -4.41 7.49 14.42
C ASN A 7 -4.73 6.66 13.17
N LEU A 8 -4.30 7.11 12.00
CA LEU A 8 -4.51 6.41 10.75
C LEU A 8 -3.75 5.09 10.73
N THR A 9 -2.50 5.09 11.18
CA THR A 9 -1.69 3.86 11.28
C THR A 9 -2.36 2.83 12.18
N LYS A 10 -2.85 3.26 13.35
CA LYS A 10 -3.54 2.38 14.29
C LYS A 10 -4.83 1.82 13.67
N LEU A 11 -5.60 2.66 13.00
CA LEU A 11 -6.84 2.24 12.34
C LEU A 11 -6.57 1.17 11.29
N ILE A 12 -5.58 1.39 10.43
CA ILE A 12 -5.24 0.46 9.36
C ILE A 12 -4.67 -0.84 9.92
N THR A 13 -3.86 -0.77 10.98
CA THR A 13 -3.34 -1.95 11.65
C THR A 13 -4.48 -2.80 12.22
N ASN A 14 -5.43 -2.17 12.89
CA ASN A 14 -6.61 -2.87 13.43
C ASN A 14 -7.44 -3.49 12.31
N LEU A 15 -7.64 -2.76 11.23
CA LEU A 15 -8.42 -3.21 10.10
C LEU A 15 -7.76 -4.41 9.40
N THR A 16 -6.44 -4.38 9.23
CA THR A 16 -5.73 -5.50 8.63
C THR A 16 -5.82 -6.76 9.48
N ASP A 17 -5.80 -6.61 10.79
CA ASP A 17 -5.98 -7.74 11.71
C ASP A 17 -7.40 -8.31 11.60
N GLU A 18 -8.41 -7.45 11.50
CA GLU A 18 -9.82 -7.86 11.36
C GLU A 18 -10.08 -8.58 10.03
N ILE A 19 -9.40 -8.17 8.96
CA ILE A 19 -9.54 -8.78 7.63
C ILE A 19 -8.88 -10.16 7.58
N LYS A 20 -8.08 -10.51 8.58
CA LYS A 20 -7.38 -11.80 8.65
C LYS A 20 -6.52 -12.03 7.42
N ILE A 21 -5.64 -11.08 7.16
CA ILE A 21 -4.75 -11.11 5.98
C ILE A 21 -4.05 -12.46 5.85
N ASP A 22 -3.68 -13.08 6.97
CA ASP A 22 -2.94 -14.33 6.99
C ASP A 22 -3.76 -15.52 6.47
N ASP A 23 -5.10 -15.49 6.63
CA ASP A 23 -5.97 -16.62 6.31
C ASP A 23 -6.64 -16.49 4.94
N GLU A 24 -7.01 -15.28 4.53
CA GLU A 24 -7.86 -15.07 3.35
C GLU A 24 -7.17 -14.35 2.20
N VAL A 25 -6.05 -13.69 2.47
CA VAL A 25 -5.36 -12.87 1.47
C VAL A 25 -4.19 -13.66 0.91
N THR A 26 -4.20 -13.87 -0.41
CA THR A 26 -3.14 -14.61 -1.11
C THR A 26 -2.05 -13.66 -1.60
N ILE A 27 -1.43 -12.93 -0.68
CA ILE A 27 -0.30 -12.08 -1.01
C ILE A 27 0.99 -12.84 -0.70
N ASP A 28 1.79 -13.03 -1.74
CA ASP A 28 3.04 -13.79 -1.65
C ASP A 28 4.17 -12.94 -1.06
N ASP A 29 5.10 -13.60 -0.35
CA ASP A 29 6.29 -12.97 0.19
C ASP A 29 7.19 -12.35 -0.89
N LYS A 30 6.99 -12.68 -2.15
CA LYS A 30 7.70 -12.04 -3.27
C LYS A 30 7.54 -10.53 -3.29
N LEU A 31 6.36 -10.04 -2.88
CA LEU A 31 6.14 -8.60 -2.76
C LEU A 31 7.12 -7.99 -1.75
N LEU A 32 7.32 -8.66 -0.62
CA LEU A 32 8.28 -8.22 0.40
C LEU A 32 9.71 -8.31 -0.11
N GLU A 33 10.06 -9.40 -0.80
CA GLU A 33 11.40 -9.56 -1.37
C GLU A 33 11.75 -8.45 -2.36
N GLU A 34 10.83 -8.11 -3.26
CA GLU A 34 11.03 -7.02 -4.20
C GLU A 34 11.22 -5.69 -3.48
N ALA A 35 10.41 -5.42 -2.46
CA ALA A 35 10.49 -4.19 -1.69
C ALA A 35 11.86 -4.06 -0.99
N ILE A 36 12.35 -5.15 -0.40
CA ILE A 36 13.65 -5.18 0.24
C ILE A 36 14.76 -4.89 -0.76
N ASN A 37 14.68 -5.51 -1.95
CA ASN A 37 15.66 -5.29 -3.01
C ASN A 37 15.66 -3.85 -3.52
N MET A 38 14.55 -3.15 -3.40
CA MET A 38 14.42 -1.75 -3.83
C MET A 38 14.65 -0.76 -2.69
N GLY A 39 15.11 -1.22 -1.53
CA GLY A 39 15.54 -0.33 -0.45
C GLY A 39 14.65 -0.29 0.78
N LEU A 40 13.64 -1.17 0.88
CA LEU A 40 12.79 -1.19 2.07
C LEU A 40 13.63 -1.35 3.34
N PRO A 41 13.47 -0.47 4.34
CA PRO A 41 14.22 -0.59 5.59
C PRO A 41 13.93 -1.91 6.30
N LYS A 42 14.94 -2.45 6.97
CA LYS A 42 14.83 -3.75 7.66
C LYS A 42 13.75 -3.80 8.74
N CYS A 43 13.35 -2.65 9.30
CA CYS A 43 12.28 -2.60 10.29
C CYS A 43 10.91 -2.98 9.72
N TYR A 44 10.76 -3.03 8.39
CA TYR A 44 9.52 -3.41 7.72
C TYR A 44 9.58 -4.82 7.12
N MET A 45 10.39 -5.71 7.69
CA MET A 45 10.68 -7.02 7.10
C MET A 45 9.58 -8.07 7.25
N SER A 46 8.40 -7.71 7.75
CA SER A 46 7.26 -8.62 7.70
C SER A 46 6.27 -8.17 6.63
N LEU A 47 5.60 -9.12 5.99
CA LEU A 47 4.58 -8.80 5.00
C LEU A 47 3.45 -7.97 5.62
N HIS A 48 3.02 -8.33 6.82
CA HIS A 48 1.97 -7.60 7.52
C HIS A 48 2.36 -6.12 7.73
N THR A 49 3.58 -5.86 8.19
CA THR A 49 4.07 -4.50 8.40
C THR A 49 4.14 -3.73 7.08
N LEU A 50 4.64 -4.38 6.03
CA LEU A 50 4.69 -3.76 4.70
C LEU A 50 3.31 -3.36 4.22
N LEU A 51 2.31 -4.24 4.37
CA LEU A 51 0.94 -3.96 3.95
C LEU A 51 0.36 -2.78 4.74
N CYS A 52 0.55 -2.76 6.05
CA CYS A 52 0.09 -1.64 6.87
C CYS A 52 0.69 -0.31 6.42
N GLU A 53 1.99 -0.30 6.14
CA GLU A 53 2.67 0.90 5.66
C GLU A 53 2.18 1.32 4.28
N TYR A 54 1.94 0.38 3.38
CA TYR A 54 1.36 0.69 2.08
C TYR A 54 0.03 1.43 2.24
N PHE A 55 -0.86 0.91 3.06
CA PHE A 55 -2.20 1.48 3.19
C PHE A 55 -2.19 2.86 3.86
N VAL A 56 -1.31 3.07 4.83
CA VAL A 56 -1.13 4.39 5.43
C VAL A 56 -0.61 5.38 4.38
N ARG A 57 0.42 5.01 3.65
CA ARG A 57 1.05 5.90 2.67
C ARG A 57 0.15 6.18 1.47
N VAL A 58 -0.62 5.19 1.02
CA VAL A 58 -1.57 5.40 -0.07
C VAL A 58 -2.55 6.51 0.28
N ASN A 59 -3.14 6.45 1.46
CA ASN A 59 -4.09 7.49 1.87
C ASN A 59 -3.41 8.85 2.07
N GLU A 60 -2.24 8.86 2.69
CA GLU A 60 -1.46 10.08 2.91
C GLU A 60 -1.15 10.77 1.60
N PHE A 61 -0.58 10.05 0.63
CA PHE A 61 -0.19 10.65 -0.65
C PHE A 61 -1.37 10.96 -1.57
N TYR A 62 -2.45 10.22 -1.45
CA TYR A 62 -3.70 10.60 -2.10
C TYR A 62 -4.16 11.98 -1.64
N LEU A 63 -4.15 12.23 -0.33
CA LEU A 63 -4.53 13.52 0.24
C LEU A 63 -3.55 14.63 -0.15
N VAL A 64 -2.26 14.33 -0.17
CA VAL A 64 -1.24 15.29 -0.62
C VAL A 64 -1.50 15.70 -2.07
N LYS A 65 -1.71 14.74 -2.94
CA LYS A 65 -1.96 14.98 -4.36
C LYS A 65 -3.21 15.82 -4.57
N LYS A 66 -4.28 15.51 -3.84
CA LYS A 66 -5.58 16.14 -4.03
C LYS A 66 -5.68 17.53 -3.41
N TYR A 67 -5.09 17.73 -2.20
CA TYR A 67 -5.35 18.92 -1.41
C TYR A 67 -4.13 19.79 -1.14
N ILE A 68 -2.92 19.30 -1.34
CA ILE A 68 -1.72 20.04 -0.96
C ILE A 68 -0.92 20.49 -2.18
N SER A 69 -0.30 19.55 -2.91
CA SER A 69 0.56 19.90 -4.03
C SER A 69 0.83 18.71 -4.94
N LYS A 70 0.49 18.86 -6.21
CA LYS A 70 0.81 17.83 -7.22
C LYS A 70 2.31 17.72 -7.46
N LYS A 71 3.03 18.83 -7.36
CA LYS A 71 4.49 18.84 -7.50
C LYS A 71 5.17 18.09 -6.37
N TYR A 72 4.78 18.36 -5.13
CA TYR A 72 5.31 17.66 -3.98
C TYR A 72 4.99 16.17 -4.05
N TYR A 73 3.77 15.83 -4.47
CA TYR A 73 3.37 14.44 -4.68
C TYR A 73 4.31 13.75 -5.65
N SER A 74 4.53 14.34 -6.83
CA SER A 74 5.36 13.73 -7.88
C SER A 74 6.79 13.49 -7.42
N GLU A 75 7.37 14.47 -6.72
CA GLU A 75 8.75 14.36 -6.22
C GLU A 75 8.86 13.30 -5.13
N SER A 76 7.91 13.29 -4.19
CA SER A 76 7.93 12.37 -3.05
C SER A 76 7.65 10.93 -3.47
N ILE A 77 6.72 10.74 -4.40
CA ILE A 77 6.33 9.40 -4.82
C ILE A 77 7.47 8.67 -5.54
N ASN A 78 8.26 9.38 -6.33
CA ASN A 78 9.42 8.80 -6.98
C ASN A 78 10.43 8.28 -5.98
N PHE A 79 10.69 9.06 -4.93
CA PHE A 79 11.61 8.66 -3.89
C PHE A 79 11.10 7.42 -3.14
N ILE A 80 9.81 7.41 -2.80
CA ILE A 80 9.20 6.31 -2.05
C ILE A 80 9.22 5.02 -2.85
N LYS A 81 8.92 5.09 -4.15
CA LYS A 81 8.97 3.93 -5.03
C LYS A 81 10.38 3.36 -5.19
N ASN A 82 11.33 4.24 -5.47
CA ASN A 82 12.63 3.82 -5.95
C ASN A 82 13.65 3.61 -4.83
N ASN A 83 13.47 4.27 -3.69
CA ASN A 83 14.46 4.22 -2.61
C ASN A 83 13.94 3.56 -1.33
N LEU A 84 12.60 3.49 -1.13
CA LEU A 84 12.04 2.89 0.08
C LEU A 84 11.27 1.59 -0.21
N GLY A 85 11.23 1.15 -1.46
CA GLY A 85 10.67 -0.15 -1.82
C GLY A 85 9.16 -0.22 -1.98
N PHE A 86 8.46 0.91 -1.97
CA PHE A 86 7.01 0.93 -2.19
C PHE A 86 6.70 1.04 -3.69
N ILE A 87 7.08 0.01 -4.42
CA ILE A 87 7.09 -0.03 -5.88
C ILE A 87 5.71 0.24 -6.49
N TYR A 88 4.65 -0.26 -5.85
CA TYR A 88 3.29 -0.24 -6.39
C TYR A 88 2.41 0.85 -5.79
N ILE A 89 3.00 1.83 -5.10
CA ILE A 89 2.22 2.85 -4.40
C ILE A 89 1.39 3.69 -5.37
N GLU A 90 1.92 4.03 -6.55
CA GLU A 90 1.15 4.80 -7.54
C GLU A 90 -0.06 4.02 -8.05
N ASN A 91 0.10 2.72 -8.26
CA ASN A 91 -0.99 1.86 -8.69
C ASN A 91 -2.14 1.92 -7.67
N LEU A 92 -1.81 1.82 -6.40
CA LEU A 92 -2.81 1.85 -5.33
C LEU A 92 -3.45 3.23 -5.17
N ILE A 93 -2.67 4.30 -5.32
CA ILE A 93 -3.21 5.65 -5.27
C ILE A 93 -4.19 5.88 -6.43
N ASN A 94 -3.87 5.41 -7.62
CA ASN A 94 -4.76 5.51 -8.77
C ASN A 94 -6.06 4.75 -8.55
N VAL A 95 -5.99 3.55 -7.96
CA VAL A 95 -7.18 2.79 -7.58
C VAL A 95 -8.02 3.57 -6.57
N LEU A 96 -7.38 4.14 -5.56
CA LEU A 96 -8.09 4.95 -4.55
C LEU A 96 -8.78 6.15 -5.19
N GLU A 97 -8.09 6.87 -6.08
CA GLU A 97 -8.67 8.03 -6.77
C GLU A 97 -9.93 7.66 -7.57
N THR A 98 -9.90 6.53 -8.25
CA THR A 98 -10.98 6.12 -9.13
C THR A 98 -12.16 5.48 -8.40
N THR A 99 -11.93 4.93 -7.21
CA THR A 99 -12.96 4.16 -6.51
C THR A 99 -13.46 4.80 -5.22
N ARG A 100 -12.75 5.82 -4.69
CA ARG A 100 -13.06 6.41 -3.38
C ARG A 100 -14.52 6.86 -3.24
N THR A 101 -15.08 7.43 -4.30
CA THR A 101 -16.44 7.97 -4.27
C THR A 101 -17.53 6.90 -4.28
N PHE A 102 -17.18 5.65 -4.60
CA PHE A 102 -18.15 4.55 -4.62
C PHE A 102 -18.37 3.96 -3.23
N TYR A 103 -17.59 4.38 -2.24
CA TYR A 103 -17.62 3.84 -0.89
C TYR A 103 -17.78 4.96 0.13
N ASN A 104 -18.34 4.62 1.30
CA ASN A 104 -18.55 5.59 2.36
C ASN A 104 -17.29 5.83 3.19
N THR A 105 -16.41 4.82 3.31
CA THR A 105 -15.24 4.89 4.17
C THR A 105 -13.99 4.41 3.43
N TYR A 106 -12.83 4.84 3.92
CA TYR A 106 -11.54 4.35 3.42
C TYR A 106 -11.38 2.84 3.69
N GLU A 107 -11.88 2.36 4.82
CA GLU A 107 -11.83 0.93 5.15
C GLU A 107 -12.48 0.08 4.07
N GLU A 108 -13.62 0.53 3.55
CA GLU A 108 -14.31 -0.18 2.46
C GLU A 108 -13.46 -0.19 1.19
N VAL A 109 -12.85 0.94 0.83
CA VAL A 109 -11.95 1.01 -0.33
C VAL A 109 -10.77 0.06 -0.13
N LEU A 110 -10.19 0.06 1.05
CA LEU A 110 -9.06 -0.81 1.37
C LEU A 110 -9.43 -2.28 1.18
N GLN A 111 -10.56 -2.69 1.75
CA GLN A 111 -11.00 -4.07 1.74
C GLN A 111 -11.41 -4.54 0.34
N TYR A 112 -12.16 -3.73 -0.39
CA TYR A 112 -12.78 -4.16 -1.64
C TYR A 112 -12.01 -3.78 -2.90
N GLU A 113 -11.08 -2.82 -2.79
CA GLU A 113 -10.33 -2.34 -3.95
C GLU A 113 -8.81 -2.45 -3.79
N LEU A 114 -8.25 -1.96 -2.68
CA LEU A 114 -6.80 -1.91 -2.51
C LEU A 114 -6.19 -3.29 -2.24
N LEU A 115 -6.77 -4.04 -1.32
CA LEU A 115 -6.30 -5.40 -1.03
C LEU A 115 -6.40 -6.31 -2.26
N PRO A 116 -7.54 -6.36 -2.96
CA PRO A 116 -7.61 -7.16 -4.19
C PRO A 116 -6.60 -6.71 -5.26
N CYS A 117 -6.31 -5.41 -5.35
CA CYS A 117 -5.30 -4.91 -6.27
C CYS A 117 -3.91 -5.47 -5.94
N LEU A 118 -3.53 -5.47 -4.66
CA LEU A 118 -2.26 -6.05 -4.21
C LEU A 118 -2.20 -7.55 -4.42
N GLU A 119 -3.32 -8.26 -4.23
CA GLU A 119 -3.39 -9.68 -4.51
C GLU A 119 -3.10 -9.98 -5.98
N LYS A 120 -3.66 -9.19 -6.90
CA LYS A 120 -3.39 -9.33 -8.33
C LYS A 120 -1.95 -9.03 -8.69
N ILE A 121 -1.37 -8.01 -8.08
CA ILE A 121 0.04 -7.67 -8.28
C ILE A 121 0.93 -8.82 -7.79
N SER A 122 0.65 -9.33 -6.61
CA SER A 122 1.38 -10.45 -6.02
C SER A 122 1.33 -11.69 -6.92
N GLU A 123 0.17 -11.99 -7.47
CA GLU A 123 0.00 -13.11 -8.38
C GLU A 123 0.83 -12.93 -9.65
N ARG A 124 0.86 -11.73 -10.22
CA ARG A 124 1.69 -11.43 -11.41
C ARG A 124 3.18 -11.63 -11.12
N ILE A 125 3.65 -11.19 -9.97
CA ILE A 125 5.04 -11.36 -9.56
C ILE A 125 5.37 -12.85 -9.47
N LYS A 126 4.50 -13.63 -8.85
CA LYS A 126 4.65 -15.07 -8.71
C LYS A 126 4.74 -15.77 -10.05
N LEU A 127 3.84 -15.43 -10.97
CA LEU A 127 3.81 -16.02 -12.31
C LEU A 127 5.06 -15.67 -13.11
N THR A 128 5.52 -14.42 -13.03
CA THR A 128 6.73 -13.98 -13.71
C THR A 128 7.96 -14.74 -13.21
N ASN A 129 8.06 -14.93 -11.89
CA ASN A 129 9.18 -15.66 -11.29
C ASN A 129 9.16 -17.15 -11.64
N GLN A 130 7.99 -17.74 -11.85
CA GLN A 130 7.87 -19.15 -12.26
C GLN A 130 8.31 -19.39 -13.70
N LYS A 131 8.24 -18.37 -14.55
CA LYS A 131 8.66 -18.47 -15.97
C LYS A 131 10.16 -18.36 -16.15
N ASN A 132 10.86 -17.88 -15.16
CA ASN A 132 12.31 -17.73 -15.19
C ASN A 132 12.99 -18.91 -14.51
#